data_2b7e8594c15c41fc6a3cad6d862f3186
#
_entry.id   2b7e8594c15c41fc6a3cad6d862f3186
#
_cell.length_a   1.000
_cell.length_b   1.000
_cell.length_c   1.000
_cell.angle_alpha   90.00
_cell.angle_beta   90.00
_cell.angle_gamma   90.00
#
_symmetry.space_group_name_H-M   'P 1'
#
loop_
_entity.id
_entity.type
_entity.pdbx_description
1 polymer ?
#
loop_
_entity_poly.entity_id
_entity_poly.type
_entity_poly.pdbx_seq_one_letter_code
_entity_poly.pdbx_strand_id
1 'polypeptide(L)'
;DLDVWEQYLLDDVALVLVTQVQSNNGVQLPIVAITAMAAQRSIRSLVDVAQAIGIIPIDIQQWSADFVVGSCVKWLSGGPGAAFLWVNPDTIEHCKPQNVGWFSHEDPFEFDIHNFRYAKDALRFWGGTPSVYPFLVATASLEFVSKVGVQQVRQHNLNMCDRIIEVLSDDELVSPLDASCRSGTLIIHFGKKHDQIIQILQGKGVCFDSRSKGIRMSPHIYNSEAQIDALTGLIDNSR
;
A
#
# COMPACT_ATOMS: atom_id res chain seq x y z
N ASP A 1 13.73 11.37 4.26
CA ASP A 1 14.98 12.01 3.85
C ASP A 1 15.78 11.01 3.02
N LEU A 2 16.21 11.40 1.80
CA LEU A 2 16.99 10.53 0.89
C LEU A 2 18.40 10.29 1.42
N ASP A 3 18.99 11.26 2.13
CA ASP A 3 20.32 11.14 2.72
C ASP A 3 20.39 9.98 3.73
N VAL A 4 19.27 9.72 4.43
CA VAL A 4 19.17 8.58 5.35
C VAL A 4 19.18 7.26 4.57
N TRP A 5 18.47 7.18 3.45
CA TRP A 5 18.51 5.98 2.59
C TRP A 5 19.91 5.72 2.06
N GLU A 6 20.62 6.77 1.65
CA GLU A 6 21.99 6.66 1.15
C GLU A 6 22.95 6.04 2.16
N GLN A 7 22.78 6.36 3.45
CA GLN A 7 23.60 5.81 4.54
C GLN A 7 23.38 4.30 4.79
N TYR A 8 22.22 3.75 4.39
CA TYR A 8 21.88 2.34 4.62
C TYR A 8 21.98 1.45 3.37
N LEU A 9 22.08 2.04 2.18
CA LEU A 9 22.30 1.29 0.94
C LEU A 9 23.80 1.01 0.73
N LEU A 10 24.36 0.15 1.60
CA LEU A 10 25.77 -0.20 1.63
C LEU A 10 26.09 -1.36 0.67
N ASP A 11 27.38 -1.59 0.40
CA ASP A 11 27.86 -2.61 -0.55
C ASP A 11 27.52 -4.05 -0.14
N ASP A 12 27.26 -4.30 1.14
CA ASP A 12 26.86 -5.61 1.69
C ASP A 12 25.35 -5.87 1.67
N VAL A 13 24.55 -4.87 1.23
CA VAL A 13 23.11 -5.00 1.09
C VAL A 13 22.76 -5.67 -0.23
N ALA A 14 22.20 -6.85 -0.20
CA ALA A 14 21.77 -7.57 -1.39
C ALA A 14 20.37 -7.17 -1.89
N LEU A 15 19.47 -6.80 -0.96
CA LEU A 15 18.10 -6.42 -1.27
C LEU A 15 17.58 -5.41 -0.25
N VAL A 16 16.89 -4.38 -0.74
CA VAL A 16 16.15 -3.42 0.08
C VAL A 16 14.65 -3.62 -0.09
N LEU A 17 13.93 -3.73 1.04
CA LEU A 17 12.47 -3.71 1.07
C LEU A 17 12.00 -2.30 1.42
N VAL A 18 11.19 -1.71 0.55
CA VAL A 18 10.66 -0.36 0.70
C VAL A 18 9.12 -0.41 0.74
N THR A 19 8.54 -0.05 1.87
CA THR A 19 7.08 0.14 1.95
C THR A 19 6.72 1.53 1.43
N GLN A 20 5.97 1.63 0.33
CA GLN A 20 5.62 2.93 -0.28
C GLN A 20 4.90 3.86 0.68
N VAL A 21 4.03 3.33 1.54
CA VAL A 21 3.28 4.10 2.53
C VAL A 21 3.44 3.51 3.91
N GLN A 22 3.89 4.32 4.85
CA GLN A 22 4.03 3.94 6.24
C GLN A 22 2.69 3.95 6.97
N SER A 23 2.27 2.80 7.51
CA SER A 23 0.94 2.63 8.10
C SER A 23 0.75 3.33 9.46
N ASN A 24 1.83 3.72 10.12
CA ASN A 24 1.83 4.30 11.46
C ASN A 24 1.85 5.83 11.50
N ASN A 25 2.16 6.48 10.36
CA ASN A 25 2.22 7.94 10.26
C ASN A 25 1.65 8.48 8.94
N GLY A 26 1.26 7.61 7.99
CA GLY A 26 0.68 8.00 6.70
C GLY A 26 1.67 8.64 5.73
N VAL A 27 2.99 8.53 5.97
CA VAL A 27 4.02 9.07 5.07
C VAL A 27 4.11 8.23 3.80
N GLN A 28 4.08 8.89 2.65
CA GLN A 28 4.41 8.32 1.35
C GLN A 28 5.91 8.52 1.07
N LEU A 29 6.61 7.43 0.76
CA LEU A 29 8.02 7.46 0.44
C LEU A 29 8.27 7.76 -1.05
N PRO A 30 9.38 8.43 -1.41
CA PRO A 30 9.76 8.76 -2.78
C PRO A 30 10.36 7.54 -3.50
N ILE A 31 9.51 6.59 -3.93
CA ILE A 31 9.93 5.28 -4.48
C ILE A 31 10.83 5.43 -5.70
N VAL A 32 10.52 6.36 -6.61
CA VAL A 32 11.36 6.61 -7.80
C VAL A 32 12.82 6.86 -7.41
N ALA A 33 13.06 7.75 -6.45
CA ALA A 33 14.41 8.09 -6.02
C ALA A 33 15.09 6.93 -5.28
N ILE A 34 14.37 6.26 -4.35
CA ILE A 34 14.94 5.18 -3.54
C ILE A 34 15.33 3.98 -4.42
N THR A 35 14.45 3.58 -5.36
CA THR A 35 14.75 2.45 -6.25
C THR A 35 15.86 2.78 -7.25
N ALA A 36 15.95 4.03 -7.71
CA ALA A 36 17.06 4.47 -8.55
C ALA A 36 18.42 4.43 -7.79
N MET A 37 18.43 4.88 -6.52
CA MET A 37 19.64 4.80 -5.68
C MET A 37 20.06 3.35 -5.42
N ALA A 38 19.13 2.44 -5.18
CA ALA A 38 19.41 1.02 -5.02
C ALA A 38 20.00 0.42 -6.31
N ALA A 39 19.37 0.69 -7.46
CA ALA A 39 19.83 0.20 -8.76
C ALA A 39 21.24 0.68 -9.12
N GLN A 40 21.57 1.96 -8.84
CA GLN A 40 22.93 2.51 -9.05
C GLN A 40 24.00 1.77 -8.24
N ARG A 41 23.64 1.16 -7.12
CA ARG A 41 24.51 0.35 -6.26
C ARG A 41 24.39 -1.15 -6.50
N SER A 42 23.67 -1.56 -7.56
CA SER A 42 23.39 -2.98 -7.85
C SER A 42 22.67 -3.72 -6.71
N ILE A 43 21.94 -2.98 -5.87
CA ILE A 43 21.10 -3.52 -4.80
C ILE A 43 19.71 -3.80 -5.37
N ARG A 44 19.21 -5.02 -5.20
CA ARG A 44 17.84 -5.37 -5.58
C ARG A 44 16.82 -4.63 -4.73
N SER A 45 15.68 -4.26 -5.32
CA SER A 45 14.62 -3.59 -4.60
C SER A 45 13.28 -4.33 -4.69
N LEU A 46 12.61 -4.44 -3.54
CA LEU A 46 11.24 -4.92 -3.41
C LEU A 46 10.38 -3.80 -2.82
N VAL A 47 9.36 -3.37 -3.56
CA VAL A 47 8.43 -2.32 -3.13
C VAL A 47 7.12 -2.94 -2.67
N ASP A 48 6.76 -2.70 -1.40
CA ASP A 48 5.44 -3.05 -0.86
C ASP A 48 4.47 -1.88 -1.08
N VAL A 49 3.46 -2.11 -1.93
CA VAL A 49 2.42 -1.13 -2.25
C VAL A 49 1.08 -1.40 -1.57
N ALA A 50 1.02 -2.31 -0.60
CA ALA A 50 -0.24 -2.74 0.03
C ALA A 50 -1.03 -1.60 0.69
N GLN A 51 -0.38 -0.51 1.09
CA GLN A 51 -1.03 0.70 1.63
C GLN A 51 -1.24 1.81 0.60
N ALA A 52 -0.80 1.60 -0.65
CA ALA A 52 -0.81 2.61 -1.70
C ALA A 52 -1.71 2.22 -2.89
N ILE A 53 -1.66 0.94 -3.30
CA ILE A 53 -2.38 0.47 -4.49
C ILE A 53 -3.89 0.67 -4.33
N GLY A 54 -4.50 1.32 -5.32
CA GLY A 54 -5.93 1.66 -5.32
C GLY A 54 -6.27 3.04 -4.77
N ILE A 55 -5.32 3.72 -4.07
CA ILE A 55 -5.53 5.07 -3.53
C ILE A 55 -4.47 6.07 -4.00
N ILE A 56 -3.27 5.62 -4.28
CA ILE A 56 -2.20 6.44 -4.85
C ILE A 56 -1.99 5.98 -6.30
N PRO A 57 -2.02 6.89 -7.29
CA PRO A 57 -1.62 6.56 -8.64
C PRO A 57 -0.19 6.03 -8.67
N ILE A 58 0.00 4.87 -9.27
CA ILE A 58 1.29 4.19 -9.39
C ILE A 58 1.60 4.00 -10.87
N ASP A 59 2.80 4.41 -11.28
CA ASP A 59 3.37 4.11 -12.58
C ASP A 59 4.69 3.37 -12.37
N ILE A 60 4.65 2.05 -12.48
CA ILE A 60 5.83 1.19 -12.26
C ILE A 60 6.91 1.38 -13.31
N GLN A 61 6.59 1.97 -14.47
CA GLN A 61 7.59 2.24 -15.51
C GLN A 61 8.58 3.35 -15.10
N GLN A 62 8.19 4.18 -14.13
CA GLN A 62 9.08 5.20 -13.57
C GLN A 62 9.98 4.65 -12.46
N TRP A 63 9.76 3.41 -12.03
CA TRP A 63 10.52 2.81 -10.93
C TRP A 63 11.64 1.92 -11.45
N SER A 64 12.81 2.02 -10.85
CA SER A 64 13.90 1.06 -11.05
C SER A 64 13.75 -0.15 -10.11
N ALA A 65 12.51 -0.59 -9.86
CA ALA A 65 12.22 -1.67 -8.94
C ALA A 65 12.41 -3.05 -9.61
N ASP A 66 12.94 -4.01 -8.84
CA ASP A 66 13.03 -5.40 -9.26
C ASP A 66 11.75 -6.17 -8.98
N PHE A 67 11.11 -5.88 -7.84
CA PHE A 67 9.89 -6.56 -7.40
C PHE A 67 8.89 -5.56 -6.83
N VAL A 68 7.60 -5.81 -7.08
CA VAL A 68 6.51 -5.07 -6.44
C VAL A 68 5.50 -6.07 -5.88
N VAL A 69 5.15 -5.91 -4.62
CA VAL A 69 4.14 -6.74 -3.95
C VAL A 69 2.99 -5.90 -3.43
N GLY A 70 1.80 -6.47 -3.44
CA GLY A 70 0.63 -5.80 -2.90
C GLY A 70 -0.50 -6.78 -2.60
N SER A 71 -1.52 -6.28 -1.93
CA SER A 71 -2.70 -7.05 -1.53
C SER A 71 -3.97 -6.33 -1.95
N CYS A 72 -4.98 -7.10 -2.36
CA CYS A 72 -6.28 -6.55 -2.78
C CYS A 72 -7.21 -6.21 -1.61
N VAL A 73 -6.85 -6.57 -0.36
CA VAL A 73 -7.76 -6.48 0.81
C VAL A 73 -8.01 -5.06 1.31
N LYS A 74 -7.10 -4.10 1.06
CA LYS A 74 -7.19 -2.73 1.60
C LYS A 74 -7.92 -1.80 0.64
N TRP A 75 -7.23 -0.82 0.10
CA TRP A 75 -7.77 0.21 -0.79
C TRP A 75 -8.41 -0.30 -2.08
N LEU A 76 -8.02 -1.48 -2.53
CA LEU A 76 -8.68 -2.16 -3.65
C LEU A 76 -10.01 -2.82 -3.27
N SER A 77 -10.33 -2.96 -1.97
CA SER A 77 -11.57 -3.56 -1.46
C SER A 77 -11.89 -4.96 -2.02
N GLY A 78 -10.86 -5.70 -2.43
CA GLY A 78 -10.97 -7.00 -3.10
C GLY A 78 -11.14 -8.20 -2.16
N GLY A 79 -11.36 -7.97 -0.85
CA GLY A 79 -11.46 -9.03 0.13
C GLY A 79 -10.11 -9.70 0.46
N PRO A 80 -10.07 -10.57 1.49
CA PRO A 80 -8.85 -11.26 1.90
C PRO A 80 -8.47 -12.38 0.94
N GLY A 81 -7.16 -12.69 0.88
CA GLY A 81 -6.60 -13.86 0.20
C GLY A 81 -6.09 -13.61 -1.22
N ALA A 82 -6.44 -12.49 -1.87
CA ALA A 82 -5.85 -12.09 -3.15
C ALA A 82 -4.69 -11.12 -2.93
N ALA A 83 -3.54 -11.46 -3.52
CA ALA A 83 -2.33 -10.66 -3.53
C ALA A 83 -1.63 -10.81 -4.88
N PHE A 84 -0.65 -9.98 -5.17
CA PHE A 84 0.12 -10.05 -6.40
C PHE A 84 1.62 -9.84 -6.13
N LEU A 85 2.42 -10.43 -7.00
CA LEU A 85 3.84 -10.17 -7.18
C LEU A 85 4.06 -9.75 -8.64
N TRP A 86 4.60 -8.57 -8.84
CA TRP A 86 5.18 -8.17 -10.12
C TRP A 86 6.71 -8.32 -10.02
N VAL A 87 7.31 -8.84 -11.08
CA VAL A 87 8.76 -8.96 -11.21
C VAL A 87 9.18 -8.23 -12.47
N ASN A 88 10.23 -7.42 -12.38
CA ASN A 88 10.80 -6.73 -13.52
C ASN A 88 11.24 -7.78 -14.57
N PRO A 89 10.83 -7.65 -15.85
CA PRO A 89 11.23 -8.56 -16.92
C PRO A 89 12.74 -8.75 -17.04
N ASP A 90 13.53 -7.70 -16.81
CA ASP A 90 15.00 -7.78 -16.87
C ASP A 90 15.60 -8.55 -15.67
N THR A 91 14.86 -8.66 -14.59
CA THR A 91 15.27 -9.36 -13.36
C THR A 91 14.87 -10.84 -13.38
N ILE A 92 13.77 -11.18 -14.05
CA ILE A 92 13.12 -12.50 -13.94
C ILE A 92 14.05 -13.66 -14.29
N GLU A 93 14.89 -13.54 -15.31
CA GLU A 93 15.78 -14.62 -15.77
C GLU A 93 16.87 -14.96 -14.74
N HIS A 94 17.21 -14.01 -13.88
CA HIS A 94 18.19 -14.17 -12.81
C HIS A 94 17.58 -14.78 -11.53
N CYS A 95 16.25 -14.90 -11.47
CA CYS A 95 15.54 -15.42 -10.29
C CYS A 95 15.44 -16.96 -10.34
N LYS A 96 15.97 -17.60 -9.30
CA LYS A 96 15.91 -19.06 -9.12
C LYS A 96 15.30 -19.40 -7.77
N PRO A 97 13.95 -19.31 -7.63
CA PRO A 97 13.27 -19.62 -6.37
C PRO A 97 13.62 -21.04 -5.90
N GLN A 98 13.91 -21.16 -4.59
CA GLN A 98 14.23 -22.47 -3.99
C GLN A 98 12.96 -23.28 -3.70
N ASN A 99 11.86 -22.58 -3.37
CA ASN A 99 10.56 -23.21 -3.14
C ASN A 99 9.79 -23.25 -4.47
N VAL A 100 9.80 -24.40 -5.11
CA VAL A 100 9.14 -24.62 -6.39
C VAL A 100 8.04 -25.68 -6.26
N GLY A 101 7.10 -25.65 -7.18
CA GLY A 101 6.05 -26.63 -7.30
C GLY A 101 5.55 -26.69 -8.75
N TRP A 102 4.41 -27.31 -8.97
CA TRP A 102 3.87 -27.54 -10.33
C TRP A 102 3.79 -26.27 -11.17
N PHE A 103 3.23 -25.20 -10.59
CA PHE A 103 3.01 -23.94 -11.33
C PHE A 103 4.26 -23.07 -11.46
N SER A 104 5.36 -23.44 -10.79
CA SER A 104 6.66 -22.81 -11.02
C SER A 104 7.34 -23.29 -12.29
N HIS A 105 6.88 -24.43 -12.83
CA HIS A 105 7.43 -25.06 -14.03
C HIS A 105 6.92 -24.38 -15.30
N GLU A 106 7.72 -24.39 -16.36
CA GLU A 106 7.39 -23.89 -17.69
C GLU A 106 6.13 -24.55 -18.27
N ASP A 107 5.98 -25.87 -18.05
CA ASP A 107 4.79 -26.66 -18.34
C ASP A 107 4.34 -27.39 -17.06
N PRO A 108 3.31 -26.90 -16.33
CA PRO A 108 2.84 -27.50 -15.08
C PRO A 108 2.38 -28.96 -15.19
N PHE A 109 2.06 -29.43 -16.37
CA PHE A 109 1.57 -30.79 -16.62
C PHE A 109 2.58 -31.70 -17.33
N GLU A 110 3.81 -31.24 -17.51
CA GLU A 110 4.94 -32.07 -17.83
C GLU A 110 5.40 -32.79 -16.56
N PHE A 111 5.18 -34.10 -16.50
CA PHE A 111 5.50 -34.90 -15.30
C PHE A 111 6.92 -35.51 -15.31
N ASP A 112 7.86 -34.89 -16.02
CA ASP A 112 9.27 -35.26 -15.95
C ASP A 112 9.93 -34.67 -14.70
N ILE A 113 10.07 -35.51 -13.67
CA ILE A 113 10.65 -35.12 -12.37
C ILE A 113 12.18 -34.89 -12.43
N HIS A 114 12.84 -35.25 -13.53
CA HIS A 114 14.30 -35.13 -13.68
C HIS A 114 14.74 -33.91 -14.44
N ASN A 115 13.80 -33.16 -15.04
CA ASN A 115 14.10 -32.05 -15.93
C ASN A 115 13.25 -30.81 -15.61
N PHE A 116 13.47 -30.24 -14.42
CA PHE A 116 12.75 -29.03 -14.00
C PHE A 116 13.23 -27.79 -14.77
N ARG A 117 12.29 -27.06 -15.33
CA ARG A 117 12.50 -25.77 -16.00
C ARG A 117 11.59 -24.70 -15.40
N TYR A 118 12.14 -23.58 -15.02
CA TYR A 118 11.34 -22.47 -14.50
C TYR A 118 10.41 -21.88 -15.56
N ALA A 119 9.22 -21.49 -15.14
CA ALA A 119 8.36 -20.61 -15.94
C ALA A 119 9.11 -19.32 -16.34
N LYS A 120 8.83 -18.79 -17.53
CA LYS A 120 9.54 -17.64 -18.11
C LYS A 120 9.13 -16.29 -17.49
N ASP A 121 8.07 -16.30 -16.70
CA ASP A 121 7.47 -15.14 -16.07
C ASP A 121 7.40 -15.29 -14.54
N ALA A 122 6.64 -14.41 -13.88
CA ALA A 122 6.48 -14.41 -12.42
C ALA A 122 5.82 -15.69 -11.85
N LEU A 123 5.24 -16.55 -12.71
CA LEU A 123 4.71 -17.86 -12.28
C LEU A 123 5.81 -18.76 -11.71
N ARG A 124 7.10 -18.54 -12.04
CA ARG A 124 8.21 -19.26 -11.40
C ARG A 124 8.24 -19.16 -9.86
N PHE A 125 7.59 -18.13 -9.31
CA PHE A 125 7.43 -17.96 -7.86
C PHE A 125 6.15 -18.60 -7.32
N TRP A 126 5.32 -19.19 -8.18
CA TRP A 126 4.05 -19.79 -7.80
C TRP A 126 4.24 -21.31 -7.57
N GLY A 127 4.14 -21.76 -6.33
CA GLY A 127 4.45 -23.15 -6.01
C GLY A 127 3.34 -24.13 -6.31
N GLY A 128 2.10 -23.85 -5.95
CA GLY A 128 1.00 -24.82 -5.98
C GLY A 128 -0.25 -24.37 -6.73
N THR A 129 -1.29 -25.17 -6.65
CA THR A 129 -2.59 -24.86 -7.24
C THR A 129 -3.14 -23.56 -6.68
N PRO A 130 -3.51 -22.59 -7.54
CA PRO A 130 -4.01 -21.31 -7.08
C PRO A 130 -5.37 -21.43 -6.38
N SER A 131 -5.57 -20.65 -5.32
CA SER A 131 -6.89 -20.42 -4.75
C SER A 131 -7.71 -19.56 -5.72
N VAL A 132 -8.92 -19.97 -6.09
CA VAL A 132 -9.72 -19.28 -7.11
C VAL A 132 -10.63 -18.20 -6.52
N TYR A 133 -11.31 -18.49 -5.41
CA TYR A 133 -12.34 -17.60 -4.85
C TYR A 133 -11.85 -16.19 -4.49
N PRO A 134 -10.70 -15.99 -3.81
CA PRO A 134 -10.22 -14.65 -3.50
C PRO A 134 -9.99 -13.80 -4.76
N PHE A 135 -9.49 -14.42 -5.82
CA PHE A 135 -9.23 -13.71 -7.07
C PHE A 135 -10.50 -13.35 -7.83
N LEU A 136 -11.53 -14.20 -7.79
CA LEU A 136 -12.86 -13.86 -8.36
C LEU A 136 -13.48 -12.64 -7.65
N VAL A 137 -13.42 -12.61 -6.31
CA VAL A 137 -13.90 -11.47 -5.52
C VAL A 137 -13.09 -10.21 -5.85
N ALA A 138 -11.76 -10.34 -5.87
CA ALA A 138 -10.87 -9.23 -6.18
C ALA A 138 -11.09 -8.68 -7.60
N THR A 139 -11.38 -9.53 -8.59
CA THR A 139 -11.63 -9.11 -9.98
C THR A 139 -12.75 -8.10 -10.07
N ALA A 140 -13.91 -8.36 -9.45
CA ALA A 140 -15.05 -7.44 -9.46
C ALA A 140 -14.69 -6.06 -8.88
N SER A 141 -13.91 -6.05 -7.81
CA SER A 141 -13.47 -4.81 -7.18
C SER A 141 -12.41 -4.07 -8.00
N LEU A 142 -11.46 -4.79 -8.58
CA LEU A 142 -10.46 -4.23 -9.48
C LEU A 142 -11.09 -3.60 -10.73
N GLU A 143 -12.10 -4.24 -11.32
CA GLU A 143 -12.88 -3.69 -12.43
C GLU A 143 -13.59 -2.39 -12.02
N PHE A 144 -14.18 -2.35 -10.83
CA PHE A 144 -14.82 -1.14 -10.30
C PHE A 144 -13.78 -0.01 -10.14
N VAL A 145 -12.66 -0.25 -9.44
CA VAL A 145 -11.60 0.75 -9.23
C VAL A 145 -11.01 1.21 -10.56
N SER A 146 -10.80 0.30 -11.52
CA SER A 146 -10.32 0.61 -12.86
C SER A 146 -11.30 1.50 -13.64
N LYS A 147 -12.61 1.24 -13.51
CA LYS A 147 -13.67 2.03 -14.16
C LYS A 147 -13.80 3.43 -13.56
N VAL A 148 -13.69 3.56 -12.24
CA VAL A 148 -13.69 4.86 -11.56
C VAL A 148 -12.42 5.64 -11.87
N GLY A 149 -11.28 4.95 -11.89
CA GLY A 149 -9.94 5.53 -12.05
C GLY A 149 -9.30 5.92 -10.71
N VAL A 150 -8.06 5.48 -10.49
CA VAL A 150 -7.33 5.72 -9.23
C VAL A 150 -7.13 7.21 -8.96
N GLN A 151 -6.99 8.03 -10.00
CA GLN A 151 -6.87 9.47 -9.88
C GLN A 151 -8.12 10.09 -9.24
N GLN A 152 -9.32 9.66 -9.65
CA GLN A 152 -10.58 10.13 -9.06
C GLN A 152 -10.74 9.64 -7.62
N VAL A 153 -10.38 8.37 -7.36
CA VAL A 153 -10.37 7.84 -5.98
C VAL A 153 -9.43 8.68 -5.10
N ARG A 154 -8.23 8.99 -5.60
CA ARG A 154 -7.26 9.83 -4.88
C ARG A 154 -7.78 11.23 -4.64
N GLN A 155 -8.34 11.90 -5.66
CA GLN A 155 -8.87 13.25 -5.51
C GLN A 155 -9.99 13.32 -4.49
N HIS A 156 -10.92 12.36 -4.54
CA HIS A 156 -11.98 12.25 -3.53
C HIS A 156 -11.40 12.07 -2.12
N ASN A 157 -10.44 11.17 -1.94
CA ASN A 157 -9.78 10.96 -0.67
C ASN A 157 -9.09 12.24 -0.14
N LEU A 158 -8.38 12.96 -1.00
CA LEU A 158 -7.74 14.22 -0.62
C LEU A 158 -8.78 15.24 -0.14
N ASN A 159 -9.87 15.42 -0.87
CA ASN A 159 -10.95 16.35 -0.49
C ASN A 159 -11.53 15.98 0.89
N MET A 160 -11.74 14.67 1.16
CA MET A 160 -12.24 14.21 2.45
C MET A 160 -11.21 14.42 3.57
N CYS A 161 -9.94 14.14 3.31
CA CYS A 161 -8.86 14.36 4.26
C CYS A 161 -8.69 15.84 4.58
N ASP A 162 -8.73 16.73 3.59
CA ASP A 162 -8.55 18.16 3.79
C ASP A 162 -9.67 18.74 4.67
N ARG A 163 -10.92 18.33 4.48
CA ARG A 163 -12.05 18.71 5.37
C ARG A 163 -11.83 18.25 6.83
N ILE A 164 -11.20 17.09 7.05
CA ILE A 164 -10.85 16.65 8.42
C ILE A 164 -9.72 17.50 8.97
N ILE A 165 -8.71 17.81 8.16
CA ILE A 165 -7.55 18.61 8.57
C ILE A 165 -7.96 20.02 8.94
N GLU A 166 -8.91 20.64 8.25
CA GLU A 166 -9.40 22.01 8.50
C GLU A 166 -9.91 22.22 9.93
N VAL A 167 -10.37 21.17 10.60
CA VAL A 167 -10.85 21.25 11.99
C VAL A 167 -9.80 20.81 13.02
N LEU A 168 -8.61 20.38 12.59
CA LEU A 168 -7.52 19.99 13.50
C LEU A 168 -6.63 21.19 13.86
N SER A 169 -6.06 21.20 15.06
CA SER A 169 -4.94 22.07 15.38
C SER A 169 -3.63 21.49 14.83
N ASP A 170 -2.63 22.33 14.64
CA ASP A 170 -1.36 21.96 14.00
C ASP A 170 -0.63 20.80 14.67
N ASP A 171 -0.80 20.64 15.98
CA ASP A 171 -0.18 19.59 16.80
C ASP A 171 -0.98 18.28 16.84
N GLU A 172 -2.21 18.27 16.33
CA GLU A 172 -3.05 17.07 16.30
C GLU A 172 -2.80 16.19 15.08
N LEU A 173 -2.37 16.76 13.94
CA LEU A 173 -2.07 16.01 12.73
C LEU A 173 -0.65 15.43 12.79
N VAL A 174 -0.56 14.09 12.88
CA VAL A 174 0.72 13.36 12.86
C VAL A 174 1.18 13.05 11.43
N SER A 175 0.23 12.87 10.50
CA SER A 175 0.52 12.65 9.08
C SER A 175 1.05 13.93 8.43
N PRO A 176 1.81 13.83 7.31
CA PRO A 176 2.24 15.02 6.59
C PRO A 176 1.06 15.89 6.13
N LEU A 177 1.19 17.20 6.30
CA LEU A 177 0.22 18.16 5.77
C LEU A 177 0.29 18.22 4.23
N ASP A 178 1.50 18.13 3.68
CA ASP A 178 1.72 18.14 2.23
C ASP A 178 1.14 16.88 1.58
N ALA A 179 0.18 17.06 0.68
CA ALA A 179 -0.50 16.01 -0.08
C ALA A 179 0.46 15.15 -0.94
N SER A 180 1.61 15.68 -1.33
CA SER A 180 2.63 14.93 -2.10
C SER A 180 3.37 13.90 -1.25
N CYS A 181 3.45 14.12 0.05
CA CYS A 181 4.07 13.23 1.04
C CYS A 181 3.03 12.49 1.89
N ARG A 182 1.74 12.87 1.78
CA ARG A 182 0.64 12.28 2.54
C ARG A 182 -0.02 11.14 1.75
N SER A 183 -0.20 10.01 2.40
CA SER A 183 -0.96 8.88 1.84
C SER A 183 -2.49 9.14 1.87
N GLY A 184 -3.29 8.10 1.60
CA GLY A 184 -4.75 8.15 1.75
C GLY A 184 -5.23 8.15 3.22
N THR A 185 -4.32 8.11 4.17
CA THR A 185 -4.59 7.89 5.60
C THR A 185 -4.12 9.08 6.42
N LEU A 186 -4.95 9.50 7.39
CA LEU A 186 -4.59 10.47 8.43
C LEU A 186 -4.32 9.75 9.75
N ILE A 187 -3.25 10.13 10.42
CA ILE A 187 -2.99 9.77 11.82
C ILE A 187 -3.19 11.03 12.65
N ILE A 188 -4.08 10.94 13.65
CA ILE A 188 -4.54 12.09 14.44
C ILE A 188 -4.39 11.78 15.93
N HIS A 189 -3.85 12.73 16.68
CA HIS A 189 -3.70 12.62 18.12
C HIS A 189 -4.23 13.88 18.81
N PHE A 190 -5.31 13.78 19.56
CA PHE A 190 -6.01 14.92 20.16
C PHE A 190 -5.39 15.40 21.50
N GLY A 191 -4.08 15.28 21.67
CA GLY A 191 -3.38 15.72 22.86
C GLY A 191 -3.99 15.16 24.16
N LYS A 192 -4.27 16.02 25.13
CA LYS A 192 -4.83 15.63 26.44
C LYS A 192 -6.28 15.11 26.37
N LYS A 193 -7.01 15.43 25.31
CA LYS A 193 -8.40 14.99 25.10
C LYS A 193 -8.51 13.72 24.25
N HIS A 194 -7.38 13.09 23.91
CA HIS A 194 -7.33 11.96 22.98
C HIS A 194 -8.31 10.84 23.35
N ASP A 195 -8.25 10.33 24.59
CA ASP A 195 -9.10 9.24 25.02
C ASP A 195 -10.60 9.62 25.09
N GLN A 196 -10.88 10.86 25.51
CA GLN A 196 -12.25 11.38 25.57
C GLN A 196 -12.87 11.45 24.17
N ILE A 197 -12.14 12.01 23.18
CA ILE A 197 -12.63 12.16 21.82
C ILE A 197 -12.80 10.78 21.16
N ILE A 198 -11.86 9.85 21.38
CA ILE A 198 -11.99 8.46 20.91
C ILE A 198 -13.28 7.81 21.41
N GLN A 199 -13.59 7.94 22.70
CA GLN A 199 -14.82 7.37 23.26
C GLN A 199 -16.08 7.98 22.64
N ILE A 200 -16.09 9.27 22.37
CA ILE A 200 -17.21 9.95 21.69
C ILE A 200 -17.36 9.42 20.26
N LEU A 201 -16.27 9.35 19.50
CA LEU A 201 -16.28 8.87 18.13
C LEU A 201 -16.76 7.41 18.04
N GLN A 202 -16.26 6.53 18.91
CA GLN A 202 -16.69 5.15 19.02
C GLN A 202 -18.16 5.04 19.38
N GLY A 203 -18.63 5.82 20.36
CA GLY A 203 -20.03 5.86 20.77
C GLY A 203 -20.99 6.34 19.69
N LYS A 204 -20.49 7.04 18.67
CA LYS A 204 -21.21 7.50 17.47
C LYS A 204 -21.03 6.60 16.27
N GLY A 205 -20.36 5.46 16.42
CA GLY A 205 -20.16 4.47 15.35
C GLY A 205 -19.13 4.86 14.30
N VAL A 206 -18.22 5.79 14.61
CA VAL A 206 -17.10 6.14 13.73
C VAL A 206 -16.08 4.99 13.73
N CYS A 207 -15.78 4.46 12.55
CA CYS A 207 -14.80 3.39 12.36
C CYS A 207 -13.40 3.98 12.16
N PHE A 208 -12.47 3.61 13.02
CA PHE A 208 -11.05 3.91 12.93
C PHE A 208 -10.25 2.80 13.62
N ASP A 209 -8.95 2.77 13.43
CA ASP A 209 -8.08 1.93 14.25
C ASP A 209 -7.05 2.76 15.04
N SER A 210 -6.55 2.20 16.14
CA SER A 210 -5.53 2.83 16.96
C SER A 210 -4.14 2.44 16.49
N ARG A 211 -3.23 3.42 16.47
CA ARG A 211 -1.80 3.28 16.19
C ARG A 211 -0.99 3.85 17.34
N SER A 212 0.30 3.53 17.38
CA SER A 212 1.20 4.03 18.44
C SER A 212 1.27 5.56 18.53
N LYS A 213 0.93 6.26 17.44
CA LYS A 213 1.00 7.73 17.35
C LYS A 213 -0.37 8.43 17.34
N GLY A 214 -1.48 7.68 17.43
CA GLY A 214 -2.82 8.24 17.40
C GLY A 214 -3.83 7.31 16.71
N ILE A 215 -5.02 7.82 16.40
CA ILE A 215 -6.00 7.09 15.62
C ILE A 215 -5.73 7.23 14.12
N ARG A 216 -6.07 6.20 13.37
CA ARG A 216 -5.94 6.18 11.92
C ARG A 216 -7.30 6.28 11.26
N MET A 217 -7.49 7.32 10.47
CA MET A 217 -8.66 7.55 9.63
C MET A 217 -8.28 7.40 8.16
N SER A 218 -9.11 6.69 7.39
CA SER A 218 -8.82 6.33 5.99
C SER A 218 -10.07 6.52 5.12
N PRO A 219 -10.46 7.77 4.80
CA PRO A 219 -11.59 8.04 3.93
C PRO A 219 -11.41 7.41 2.56
N HIS A 220 -12.45 6.73 2.06
CA HIS A 220 -12.43 6.02 0.79
C HIS A 220 -13.53 6.53 -0.13
N ILE A 221 -13.53 6.11 -1.40
CA ILE A 221 -14.51 6.52 -2.42
C ILE A 221 -15.99 6.33 -2.01
N TYR A 222 -16.27 5.42 -1.10
CA TYR A 222 -17.61 5.17 -0.60
C TYR A 222 -18.04 6.06 0.59
N ASN A 223 -17.13 6.89 1.15
CA ASN A 223 -17.50 7.88 2.16
C ASN A 223 -18.06 9.14 1.49
N SER A 224 -19.16 9.66 2.04
CA SER A 224 -19.77 10.90 1.57
C SER A 224 -19.27 12.13 2.33
N GLU A 225 -19.39 13.29 1.71
CA GLU A 225 -19.11 14.58 2.38
C GLU A 225 -19.93 14.74 3.67
N ALA A 226 -21.21 14.38 3.65
CA ALA A 226 -22.07 14.46 4.81
C ALA A 226 -21.57 13.59 6.00
N GLN A 227 -20.94 12.44 5.73
CA GLN A 227 -20.32 11.63 6.78
C GLN A 227 -19.07 12.33 7.35
N ILE A 228 -18.29 12.98 6.51
CA ILE A 228 -17.12 13.74 6.97
C ILE A 228 -17.55 14.97 7.75
N ASP A 229 -18.59 15.70 7.31
CA ASP A 229 -19.13 16.86 8.05
C ASP A 229 -19.67 16.46 9.43
N ALA A 230 -20.34 15.30 9.51
CA ALA A 230 -20.76 14.76 10.81
C ALA A 230 -19.58 14.42 11.71
N LEU A 231 -18.51 13.83 11.14
CA LEU A 231 -17.28 13.53 11.87
C LEU A 231 -16.59 14.80 12.39
N THR A 232 -16.38 15.79 11.52
CA THR A 232 -15.72 17.06 11.90
C THR A 232 -16.53 17.82 12.94
N GLY A 233 -17.86 17.84 12.83
CA GLY A 233 -18.75 18.40 13.85
C GLY A 233 -18.65 17.69 15.21
N LEU A 234 -18.45 16.36 15.24
CA LEU A 234 -18.19 15.63 16.48
C LEU A 234 -16.86 16.01 17.11
N ILE A 235 -15.80 16.17 16.30
CA ILE A 235 -14.48 16.60 16.78
C ILE A 235 -14.56 18.00 17.40
N ASP A 236 -15.16 18.96 16.68
CA ASP A 236 -15.28 20.35 17.14
C ASP A 236 -16.09 20.48 18.44
N ASN A 237 -17.24 19.78 18.52
CA ASN A 237 -18.09 19.81 19.71
C ASN A 237 -17.48 19.09 20.93
N SER A 238 -16.39 18.35 20.75
CA SER A 238 -15.70 17.61 21.80
C SER A 238 -14.51 18.36 22.39
N ARG A 239 -14.21 19.54 21.83
CA ARG A 239 -13.15 20.45 22.29
C ARG A 239 -13.70 21.47 23.28
#